data_b3f3929179fb247feadad9185a95ce13
#
_entry.id   b3f3929179fb247feadad9185a95ce13
#
_cell.length_a   1.000
_cell.length_b   1.000
_cell.length_c   1.000
_cell.angle_alpha   90.00
_cell.angle_beta   90.00
_cell.angle_gamma   90.00
#
_symmetry.space_group_name_H-M   'P 1'
#
loop_
_entity.id
_entity.type
_entity.pdbx_description
1 polymer ?
#
loop_
_entity_poly.entity_id
_entity_poly.type
_entity_poly.pdbx_seq_one_letter_code
_entity_poly.pdbx_strand_id
1 'polypeptide(L)'
;MKVAPPLQLGLVLAIHPTAKGFGWVLFESPMAPVDWGIASAKKNRNARLVARFERLLKRYEPAVLVLEEFEGRVGRTDRVQMLCRQFIHLAACRGMETPVYRRNAIRTVFATLGATTRFEIAQVIATLLDAFSHRLPRKRRPWESADPRQSLFDAAALALTYFAISGENS
;
A
#
# COMPACT_ATOMS: atom_id res chain seq x y z
N MET A 1 -34.22 -5.96 19.95
CA MET A 1 -33.12 -5.04 19.64
C MET A 1 -32.39 -5.58 18.40
N LYS A 2 -32.55 -4.95 17.23
CA LYS A 2 -31.77 -5.33 16.05
C LYS A 2 -30.36 -4.77 16.25
N VAL A 3 -29.40 -5.65 16.50
CA VAL A 3 -28.00 -5.31 16.41
C VAL A 3 -27.74 -4.90 14.95
N ALA A 4 -27.35 -3.66 14.70
CA ALA A 4 -26.93 -3.24 13.39
C ALA A 4 -25.80 -4.17 12.93
N PRO A 5 -25.82 -4.68 11.68
CA PRO A 5 -24.71 -5.48 11.18
C PRO A 5 -23.45 -4.64 11.29
N PRO A 6 -22.29 -5.25 11.64
CA PRO A 6 -21.03 -4.52 11.66
C PRO A 6 -20.91 -3.87 10.28
N LEU A 7 -20.57 -2.57 10.27
CA LEU A 7 -20.21 -1.86 9.05
C LEU A 7 -19.19 -2.74 8.32
N GLN A 8 -19.59 -3.38 7.24
CA GLN A 8 -18.65 -4.03 6.34
C GLN A 8 -17.84 -2.90 5.72
N LEU A 9 -16.72 -2.59 6.38
CA LEU A 9 -15.68 -1.80 5.76
C LEU A 9 -15.31 -2.57 4.49
N GLY A 10 -15.50 -1.95 3.32
CA GLY A 10 -15.14 -2.56 2.05
C GLY A 10 -13.64 -2.88 2.01
N LEU A 11 -13.21 -3.59 0.97
CA LEU A 11 -11.81 -3.94 0.79
C LEU A 11 -10.93 -2.70 0.70
N VAL A 12 -9.76 -2.76 1.32
CA VAL A 12 -8.74 -1.71 1.32
C VAL A 12 -7.59 -2.12 0.42
N LEU A 13 -7.35 -1.35 -0.63
CA LEU A 13 -6.23 -1.53 -1.54
C LEU A 13 -5.14 -0.51 -1.20
N ALA A 14 -3.96 -0.98 -0.83
CA ALA A 14 -2.79 -0.14 -0.65
C ALA A 14 -1.79 -0.36 -1.78
N ILE A 15 -1.20 0.72 -2.26
CA ILE A 15 -0.23 0.71 -3.36
C ILE A 15 1.03 1.48 -2.97
N HIS A 16 2.18 0.89 -3.26
CA HIS A 16 3.47 1.56 -3.16
C HIS A 16 4.16 1.57 -4.53
N PRO A 17 4.30 2.74 -5.17
CA PRO A 17 4.95 2.84 -6.47
C PRO A 17 6.46 2.68 -6.35
N THR A 18 7.05 2.08 -7.38
CA THR A 18 8.49 1.90 -7.55
C THR A 18 8.94 2.48 -8.90
N ALA A 19 10.24 2.48 -9.16
CA ALA A 19 10.77 2.92 -10.45
C ALA A 19 10.28 2.07 -11.64
N LYS A 20 9.95 0.80 -11.40
CA LYS A 20 9.52 -0.15 -12.45
C LYS A 20 8.02 -0.43 -12.47
N GLY A 21 7.32 -0.11 -11.40
CA GLY A 21 5.91 -0.43 -11.29
C GLY A 21 5.32 -0.08 -9.94
N PHE A 22 4.65 -1.02 -9.32
CA PHE A 22 4.12 -0.86 -7.96
C PHE A 22 3.91 -2.21 -7.26
N GLY A 23 4.11 -2.21 -5.94
CA GLY A 23 3.62 -3.27 -5.06
C GLY A 23 2.21 -2.92 -4.59
N TRP A 24 1.38 -3.93 -4.38
CA TRP A 24 0.02 -3.74 -3.91
C TRP A 24 -0.40 -4.85 -2.97
N VAL A 25 -1.26 -4.51 -2.03
CA VAL A 25 -1.89 -5.45 -1.09
C VAL A 25 -3.35 -5.08 -0.92
N LEU A 26 -4.21 -6.08 -0.90
CA LEU A 26 -5.63 -5.94 -0.67
C LEU A 26 -5.98 -6.56 0.68
N PHE A 27 -6.61 -5.78 1.57
CA PHE A 27 -7.03 -6.20 2.90
C PHE A 27 -8.55 -6.20 3.05
N GLU A 28 -9.08 -7.19 3.72
CA GLU A 28 -10.45 -7.22 4.21
C GLU A 28 -10.55 -6.60 5.61
N SER A 29 -9.53 -6.81 6.44
CA SER A 29 -9.38 -6.26 7.79
C SER A 29 -7.89 -6.17 8.14
N PRO A 30 -7.49 -5.55 9.28
CA PRO A 30 -6.07 -5.34 9.61
C PRO A 30 -5.20 -6.59 9.58
N MET A 31 -5.75 -7.75 9.91
CA MET A 31 -5.02 -9.02 9.97
C MET A 31 -5.39 -9.98 8.85
N ALA A 32 -6.16 -9.53 7.87
CA ALA A 32 -6.67 -10.39 6.81
C ALA A 32 -6.32 -9.86 5.40
N PRO A 33 -5.08 -10.04 4.94
CA PRO A 33 -4.73 -9.80 3.55
C PRO A 33 -5.44 -10.84 2.66
N VAL A 34 -6.08 -10.37 1.60
CA VAL A 34 -6.88 -11.19 0.68
C VAL A 34 -6.07 -11.57 -0.55
N ASP A 35 -5.34 -10.59 -1.10
CA ASP A 35 -4.51 -10.78 -2.27
C ASP A 35 -3.41 -9.71 -2.31
N TRP A 36 -2.35 -9.97 -3.06
CA TRP A 36 -1.21 -9.06 -3.20
C TRP A 36 -0.40 -9.38 -4.43
N GLY A 37 0.44 -8.46 -4.85
CA GLY A 37 1.31 -8.69 -5.98
C GLY A 37 2.24 -7.52 -6.27
N ILE A 38 3.04 -7.71 -7.30
CA ILE A 38 3.95 -6.72 -7.86
C ILE A 38 3.62 -6.56 -9.34
N ALA A 39 3.30 -5.35 -9.75
CA ALA A 39 3.11 -4.99 -11.15
C ALA A 39 4.35 -4.28 -11.66
N SER A 40 4.83 -4.64 -12.85
CA SER A 40 5.95 -3.97 -13.50
C SER A 40 5.74 -3.85 -15.01
N ALA A 41 6.35 -2.84 -15.60
CA ALA A 41 6.31 -2.61 -17.05
C ALA A 41 7.61 -1.97 -17.52
N LYS A 42 8.05 -2.33 -18.74
CA LYS A 42 9.27 -1.79 -19.36
C LYS A 42 8.97 -0.67 -20.34
N LYS A 43 8.03 -0.87 -21.27
CA LYS A 43 7.61 0.10 -22.29
C LYS A 43 6.23 0.65 -21.97
N ASN A 44 5.96 1.90 -22.37
CA ASN A 44 4.67 2.58 -22.09
C ASN A 44 4.23 2.38 -20.64
N ARG A 45 5.17 2.63 -19.75
CA ARG A 45 5.10 2.15 -18.36
C ARG A 45 3.84 2.62 -17.66
N ASN A 46 3.55 3.92 -17.66
CA ASN A 46 2.37 4.43 -16.97
C ASN A 46 1.06 3.87 -17.56
N ALA A 47 0.93 3.84 -18.88
CA ALA A 47 -0.27 3.29 -19.52
C ALA A 47 -0.52 1.82 -19.14
N ARG A 48 0.52 1.01 -19.11
CA ARG A 48 0.42 -0.41 -18.72
C ARG A 48 0.13 -0.58 -17.24
N LEU A 49 0.72 0.24 -16.39
CA LEU A 49 0.49 0.19 -14.94
C LEU A 49 -0.92 0.68 -14.59
N VAL A 50 -1.41 1.71 -15.27
CA VAL A 50 -2.81 2.15 -15.15
C VAL A 50 -3.78 1.02 -15.56
N ALA A 51 -3.51 0.33 -16.65
CA ALA A 51 -4.32 -0.80 -17.08
C ALA A 51 -4.34 -1.94 -16.04
N ARG A 52 -3.20 -2.22 -15.40
CA ARG A 52 -3.12 -3.18 -14.28
C ARG A 52 -3.92 -2.73 -13.08
N PHE A 53 -3.82 -1.47 -12.72
CA PHE A 53 -4.59 -0.87 -11.64
C PHE A 53 -6.10 -0.94 -11.90
N GLU A 54 -6.54 -0.58 -13.10
CA GLU A 54 -7.95 -0.68 -13.48
C GLU A 54 -8.48 -2.11 -13.37
N ARG A 55 -7.68 -3.11 -13.73
CA ARG A 55 -8.05 -4.52 -13.55
C ARG A 55 -8.24 -4.90 -12.08
N LEU A 56 -7.39 -4.39 -11.19
CA LEU A 56 -7.56 -4.58 -9.74
C LEU A 56 -8.86 -3.96 -9.26
N LEU A 57 -9.16 -2.71 -9.67
CA LEU A 57 -10.40 -2.04 -9.31
C LEU A 57 -11.63 -2.79 -9.81
N LYS A 58 -11.58 -3.29 -11.02
CA LYS A 58 -12.68 -4.04 -11.66
C LYS A 58 -12.91 -5.39 -11.01
N ARG A 59 -11.83 -6.08 -10.63
CA ARG A 59 -11.89 -7.42 -10.03
C ARG A 59 -12.36 -7.39 -8.58
N TYR A 60 -11.88 -6.46 -7.78
CA TYR A 60 -12.09 -6.46 -6.33
C TYR A 60 -13.04 -5.40 -5.83
N GLU A 61 -13.32 -4.38 -6.63
CA GLU A 61 -14.17 -3.24 -6.25
C GLU A 61 -13.86 -2.70 -4.86
N PRO A 62 -12.58 -2.35 -4.56
CA PRO A 62 -12.22 -1.88 -3.24
C PRO A 62 -12.92 -0.56 -2.90
N ALA A 63 -13.17 -0.33 -1.63
CA ALA A 63 -13.78 0.90 -1.14
C ALA A 63 -12.76 2.00 -0.87
N VAL A 64 -11.50 1.62 -0.63
CA VAL A 64 -10.43 2.53 -0.21
C VAL A 64 -9.17 2.25 -1.00
N LEU A 65 -8.51 3.31 -1.47
CA LEU A 65 -7.15 3.29 -2.01
C LEU A 65 -6.24 4.07 -1.08
N VAL A 66 -5.22 3.42 -0.53
CA VAL A 66 -4.22 4.05 0.36
C VAL A 66 -2.92 4.26 -0.38
N LEU A 67 -2.40 5.47 -0.33
CA LEU A 67 -1.11 5.85 -0.90
C LEU A 67 -0.25 6.60 0.11
N GLU A 68 1.06 6.56 -0.08
CA GLU A 68 2.00 7.46 0.58
C GLU A 68 2.06 8.79 -0.18
N GLU A 69 2.21 9.91 0.54
CA GLU A 69 2.38 11.23 -0.08
C GLU A 69 3.47 11.21 -1.15
N PHE A 70 3.13 11.67 -2.32
CA PHE A 70 4.01 11.59 -3.49
C PHE A 70 4.34 12.96 -4.09
N GLU A 71 3.50 13.97 -3.87
CA GLU A 71 3.70 15.30 -4.45
C GLU A 71 4.83 16.04 -3.73
N GLY A 72 5.70 16.68 -4.51
CA GLY A 72 6.84 17.44 -3.99
C GLY A 72 7.88 16.62 -3.24
N ARG A 73 7.79 15.29 -3.27
CA ARG A 73 8.72 14.42 -2.55
C ARG A 73 10.04 14.28 -3.28
N VAL A 74 11.13 14.53 -2.55
CA VAL A 74 12.49 14.26 -3.04
C VAL A 74 12.64 12.76 -3.36
N GLY A 75 13.18 12.45 -4.54
CA GLY A 75 13.40 11.08 -5.01
C GLY A 75 12.24 10.45 -5.78
N ARG A 76 11.09 11.11 -5.87
CA ARG A 76 9.99 10.70 -6.75
C ARG A 76 10.06 11.42 -8.08
N THR A 77 10.16 10.65 -9.17
CA THR A 77 10.18 11.20 -10.53
C THR A 77 8.81 11.77 -10.92
N ASP A 78 8.78 12.71 -11.87
CA ASP A 78 7.52 13.27 -12.39
C ASP A 78 6.62 12.17 -12.96
N ARG A 79 7.20 11.16 -13.59
CA ARG A 79 6.46 10.00 -14.11
C ARG A 79 5.72 9.24 -13.01
N VAL A 80 6.38 8.98 -11.88
CA VAL A 80 5.76 8.29 -10.73
C VAL A 80 4.69 9.17 -10.10
N GLN A 81 4.93 10.46 -9.95
CA GLN A 81 3.93 11.41 -9.43
C GLN A 81 2.69 11.44 -10.32
N MET A 82 2.87 11.47 -11.63
CA MET A 82 1.77 11.43 -12.60
C MET A 82 0.99 10.11 -12.49
N LEU A 83 1.68 8.99 -12.36
CA LEU A 83 1.04 7.69 -12.16
C LEU A 83 0.15 7.67 -10.90
N CYS A 84 0.65 8.18 -9.79
CA CYS A 84 -0.13 8.26 -8.54
C CYS A 84 -1.36 9.17 -8.68
N ARG A 85 -1.24 10.30 -9.38
CA ARG A 85 -2.39 11.17 -9.69
C ARG A 85 -3.44 10.46 -10.52
N GLN A 86 -3.03 9.67 -11.50
CA GLN A 86 -3.94 8.86 -12.32
C GLN A 86 -4.66 7.80 -11.47
N PHE A 87 -3.96 7.14 -10.56
CA PHE A 87 -4.58 6.18 -9.65
C PHE A 87 -5.64 6.84 -8.76
N ILE A 88 -5.33 7.99 -8.18
CA ILE A 88 -6.28 8.74 -7.34
C ILE A 88 -7.50 9.17 -8.16
N HIS A 89 -7.29 9.68 -9.37
CA HIS A 89 -8.38 10.10 -10.25
C HIS A 89 -9.32 8.94 -10.58
N LEU A 90 -8.78 7.79 -10.97
CA LEU A 90 -9.57 6.61 -11.29
C LEU A 90 -10.33 6.05 -10.07
N ALA A 91 -9.69 6.06 -8.91
CA ALA A 91 -10.33 5.66 -7.66
C ALA A 91 -11.48 6.62 -7.28
N ALA A 92 -11.24 7.92 -7.38
CA ALA A 92 -12.25 8.95 -7.09
C ALA A 92 -13.46 8.84 -8.03
N CYS A 93 -13.25 8.56 -9.33
CA CYS A 93 -14.32 8.32 -10.30
C CYS A 93 -15.19 7.11 -9.94
N ARG A 94 -14.70 6.19 -9.13
CA ARG A 94 -15.42 5.02 -8.63
C ARG A 94 -16.02 5.22 -7.22
N GLY A 95 -15.93 6.42 -6.68
CA GLY A 95 -16.44 6.75 -5.34
C GLY A 95 -15.60 6.19 -4.20
N MET A 96 -14.35 5.79 -4.46
CA MET A 96 -13.44 5.29 -3.43
C MET A 96 -12.90 6.41 -2.57
N GLU A 97 -12.68 6.14 -1.29
CA GLU A 97 -11.83 6.98 -0.44
C GLU A 97 -10.36 6.83 -0.86
N THR A 98 -9.61 7.93 -0.81
CA THR A 98 -8.21 7.95 -1.24
C THR A 98 -7.30 8.61 -0.20
N PRO A 99 -7.19 8.06 1.02
CA PRO A 99 -6.32 8.62 2.04
C PRO A 99 -4.85 8.53 1.62
N VAL A 100 -4.11 9.59 1.91
CA VAL A 100 -2.68 9.72 1.63
C VAL A 100 -1.95 9.99 2.93
N TYR A 101 -0.94 9.19 3.24
CA TYR A 101 -0.16 9.31 4.48
C TYR A 101 1.27 9.73 4.22
N ARG A 102 1.80 10.57 5.11
CA ARG A 102 3.22 10.91 5.13
C ARG A 102 4.03 9.77 5.77
N ARG A 103 5.28 9.68 5.40
CA ARG A 103 6.22 8.72 5.99
C ARG A 103 6.23 8.78 7.52
N ASN A 104 6.11 9.97 8.09
CA ASN A 104 6.08 10.14 9.55
C ASN A 104 4.85 9.49 10.20
N ALA A 105 3.69 9.48 9.55
CA ALA A 105 2.50 8.80 10.06
C ALA A 105 2.72 7.28 10.14
N ILE A 106 3.32 6.71 9.11
CA ILE A 106 3.68 5.27 9.07
C ILE A 106 4.66 4.95 10.19
N ARG A 107 5.72 5.74 10.34
CA ARG A 107 6.72 5.56 11.40
C ARG A 107 6.12 5.65 12.80
N THR A 108 5.22 6.59 13.02
CA THR A 108 4.54 6.75 14.31
C THR A 108 3.73 5.51 14.68
N VAL A 109 2.99 4.94 13.74
CA VAL A 109 2.21 3.70 13.97
C VAL A 109 3.13 2.54 14.33
N PHE A 110 4.20 2.32 13.57
CA PHE A 110 5.11 1.18 13.80
C PHE A 110 6.09 1.39 14.94
N ALA A 111 6.35 2.63 15.37
CA ALA A 111 7.15 2.92 16.56
C ALA A 111 6.53 2.31 17.82
N THR A 112 5.22 2.23 17.91
CA THR A 112 4.52 1.55 19.03
C THR A 112 4.82 0.06 19.09
N LEU A 113 5.27 -0.53 17.99
CA LEU A 113 5.67 -1.94 17.86
C LEU A 113 7.20 -2.12 17.88
N GLY A 114 7.95 -1.06 18.20
CA GLY A 114 9.41 -1.08 18.28
C GLY A 114 10.15 -1.00 16.95
N ALA A 115 9.45 -0.70 15.84
CA ALA A 115 10.04 -0.59 14.51
C ALA A 115 10.21 0.88 14.09
N THR A 116 11.42 1.28 13.74
CA THR A 116 11.75 2.65 13.34
C THR A 116 12.30 2.76 11.92
N THR A 117 12.91 1.69 11.40
CA THR A 117 13.43 1.63 10.03
C THR A 117 12.48 0.88 9.10
N ARG A 118 12.63 1.12 7.80
CA ARG A 118 11.85 0.43 6.77
C ARG A 118 11.99 -1.09 6.85
N PHE A 119 13.20 -1.58 7.13
CA PHE A 119 13.46 -3.00 7.30
C PHE A 119 12.80 -3.57 8.57
N GLU A 120 12.88 -2.87 9.69
CA GLU A 120 12.23 -3.28 10.95
C GLU A 120 10.71 -3.32 10.80
N ILE A 121 10.12 -2.34 10.09
CA ILE A 121 8.69 -2.34 9.76
C ILE A 121 8.33 -3.59 8.96
N ALA A 122 9.12 -3.93 7.94
CA ALA A 122 8.90 -5.14 7.15
C ALA A 122 9.01 -6.42 8.01
N GLN A 123 9.95 -6.48 8.94
CA GLN A 123 10.09 -7.59 9.89
C GLN A 123 8.84 -7.73 10.77
N VAL A 124 8.32 -6.64 11.30
CA VAL A 124 7.09 -6.63 12.10
C VAL A 124 5.92 -7.16 11.27
N ILE A 125 5.75 -6.69 10.06
CA ILE A 125 4.69 -7.15 9.16
C ILE A 125 4.83 -8.65 8.86
N ALA A 126 6.03 -9.14 8.57
CA ALA A 126 6.29 -10.56 8.34
C ALA A 126 5.96 -11.42 9.56
N THR A 127 6.13 -10.89 10.77
CA THR A 127 5.79 -11.57 12.02
C THR A 127 4.29 -11.56 12.26
N LEU A 128 3.61 -10.44 12.01
CA LEU A 128 2.17 -10.30 12.24
C LEU A 128 1.32 -11.03 11.19
N LEU A 129 1.77 -11.11 9.96
CA LEU A 129 1.02 -11.65 8.83
C LEU A 129 1.75 -12.86 8.23
N ASP A 130 1.30 -14.06 8.54
CA ASP A 130 1.90 -15.32 8.05
C ASP A 130 2.03 -15.35 6.52
N ALA A 131 1.08 -14.77 5.81
CA ALA A 131 1.11 -14.67 4.35
C ALA A 131 2.37 -13.99 3.81
N PHE A 132 3.01 -13.12 4.59
CA PHE A 132 4.22 -12.37 4.21
C PHE A 132 5.51 -12.92 4.83
N SER A 133 5.44 -13.87 5.75
CA SER A 133 6.60 -14.38 6.49
C SER A 133 7.73 -14.89 5.58
N HIS A 134 7.39 -15.54 4.48
CA HIS A 134 8.36 -16.09 3.53
C HIS A 134 8.79 -15.12 2.42
N ARG A 135 8.30 -13.89 2.46
CA ARG A 135 8.55 -12.88 1.41
C ARG A 135 9.49 -11.78 1.85
N LEU A 136 9.88 -11.77 3.13
CA LEU A 136 10.77 -10.76 3.68
C LEU A 136 12.11 -10.75 2.93
N PRO A 137 12.48 -9.64 2.25
CA PRO A 137 13.79 -9.52 1.64
C PRO A 137 14.86 -9.42 2.73
N ARG A 138 16.07 -9.87 2.43
CA ARG A 138 17.19 -9.65 3.33
C ARG A 138 17.47 -8.16 3.50
N LYS A 139 18.10 -7.77 4.60
CA LYS A 139 18.49 -6.39 4.83
C LYS A 139 19.40 -5.91 3.70
N ARG A 140 18.99 -4.82 3.04
CA ARG A 140 19.73 -4.23 1.91
C ARG A 140 21.01 -3.57 2.40
N ARG A 141 22.10 -3.82 1.70
CA ARG A 141 23.34 -3.06 1.85
C ARG A 141 23.22 -1.72 1.11
N PRO A 142 23.97 -0.65 1.54
CA PRO A 142 23.83 0.69 0.95
C PRO A 142 24.02 0.76 -0.57
N TRP A 143 24.82 -0.15 -1.14
CA TRP A 143 25.13 -0.19 -2.58
C TRP A 143 24.21 -1.11 -3.41
N GLU A 144 23.29 -1.81 -2.78
CA GLU A 144 22.38 -2.73 -3.46
C GLU A 144 21.10 -2.01 -3.90
N SER A 145 20.54 -2.45 -5.04
CA SER A 145 19.20 -2.05 -5.44
C SER A 145 18.16 -2.60 -4.49
N ALA A 146 17.04 -1.89 -4.35
CA ALA A 146 15.94 -2.37 -3.53
C ALA A 146 15.33 -3.66 -4.12
N ASP A 147 15.10 -4.66 -3.27
CA ASP A 147 14.39 -5.86 -3.66
C ASP A 147 12.94 -5.49 -4.03
N PRO A 148 12.41 -5.94 -5.18
CA PRO A 148 11.02 -5.66 -5.57
C PRO A 148 9.99 -6.08 -4.52
N ARG A 149 10.26 -7.13 -3.74
CA ARG A 149 9.39 -7.59 -2.66
C ARG A 149 9.23 -6.56 -1.53
N GLN A 150 10.18 -5.64 -1.37
CA GLN A 150 10.06 -4.55 -0.40
C GLN A 150 8.81 -3.70 -0.64
N SER A 151 8.40 -3.53 -1.89
CA SER A 151 7.19 -2.77 -2.22
C SER A 151 5.89 -3.40 -1.69
N LEU A 152 5.87 -4.72 -1.50
CA LEU A 152 4.74 -5.41 -0.83
C LEU A 152 4.64 -5.00 0.63
N PHE A 153 5.76 -4.97 1.33
CA PHE A 153 5.81 -4.56 2.74
C PHE A 153 5.51 -3.07 2.91
N ASP A 154 5.96 -2.24 2.00
CA ASP A 154 5.62 -0.81 2.00
C ASP A 154 4.12 -0.58 1.78
N ALA A 155 3.51 -1.32 0.86
CA ALA A 155 2.07 -1.29 0.64
C ALA A 155 1.30 -1.82 1.86
N ALA A 156 1.73 -2.92 2.44
CA ALA A 156 1.14 -3.47 3.66
C ALA A 156 1.23 -2.48 4.84
N ALA A 157 2.37 -1.79 4.99
CA ALA A 157 2.56 -0.76 6.01
C ALA A 157 1.55 0.39 5.86
N LEU A 158 1.26 0.82 4.63
CA LEU A 158 0.24 1.83 4.34
C LEU A 158 -1.15 1.38 4.75
N ALA A 159 -1.54 0.16 4.40
CA ALA A 159 -2.85 -0.39 4.79
C ALA A 159 -2.99 -0.50 6.31
N LEU A 160 -1.98 -1.01 7.00
CA LEU A 160 -1.98 -1.12 8.46
C LEU A 160 -2.02 0.26 9.14
N THR A 161 -1.35 1.25 8.58
CA THR A 161 -1.43 2.65 9.04
C THR A 161 -2.86 3.19 8.89
N TYR A 162 -3.50 2.93 7.76
CA TYR A 162 -4.91 3.29 7.55
C TYR A 162 -5.82 2.69 8.63
N PHE A 163 -5.71 1.40 8.89
CA PHE A 163 -6.53 0.74 9.90
C PHE A 163 -6.27 1.28 11.31
N ALA A 164 -5.02 1.53 11.67
CA ALA A 164 -4.65 2.09 12.97
C ALA A 164 -5.27 3.48 13.19
N ILE A 165 -5.12 4.37 12.22
CA ILE A 165 -5.64 5.75 12.30
C ILE A 165 -7.18 5.77 12.24
N SER A 166 -7.79 4.95 11.39
CA SER A 166 -9.26 4.87 11.29
C SER A 166 -9.89 4.25 12.54
N GLY A 167 -9.21 3.28 13.18
CA GLY A 167 -9.66 2.68 14.44
C GLY A 167 -9.61 3.64 15.62
N GLU A 168 -8.65 4.55 15.66
CA GLU A 168 -8.54 5.58 16.72
C GLU A 168 -9.64 6.65 16.62
N ASN A 169 -10.22 6.85 15.43
CA ASN A 169 -11.27 7.83 15.17
C ASN A 169 -12.70 7.25 15.31
N SER A 170 -12.82 5.99 15.70
CA SER A 170 -14.10 5.28 15.92
C SER A 170 -14.39 5.14 17.40
#